data_d22faef4c94a519c30189e2cf70f96df
#
_entry.id   d22faef4c94a519c30189e2cf70f96df
#
_cell.length_a   1.000
_cell.length_b   1.000
_cell.length_c   1.000
_cell.angle_alpha   90.00
_cell.angle_beta   90.00
_cell.angle_gamma   90.00
#
_symmetry.space_group_name_H-M   'P 1'
#
loop_
_entity.id
_entity.type
_entity.pdbx_description
1 polymer ?
#
loop_
_entity_poly.entity_id
_entity_poly.type
_entity_poly.pdbx_seq_one_letter_code
_entity_poly.pdbx_strand_id
1 'polypeptide(L)'
;MKIDDPHAPLRDRALATVLEGPGESDPATRQAAAANSPDVPADLKVLVEKIHRHAYRVTDEDIARLQATYGDDYLFEIIVSTAVGASRARLAAGLRALEEA
;
A
#
# COMPACT_ATOMS: atom_id res chain seq x y z
N MET A 1 -21.61 18.41 2.28
CA MET A 1 -21.08 18.92 1.01
C MET A 1 -20.24 17.84 0.34
N LYS A 2 -20.49 17.60 -0.93
CA LYS A 2 -19.71 16.63 -1.69
C LYS A 2 -18.51 17.33 -2.33
N ILE A 3 -17.34 16.71 -2.20
CA ILE A 3 -16.10 17.26 -2.76
C ILE A 3 -15.87 16.67 -4.14
N ASP A 4 -15.75 17.54 -5.13
CA ASP A 4 -15.34 17.16 -6.48
C ASP A 4 -13.82 17.06 -6.56
N ASP A 5 -13.34 15.95 -7.09
CA ASP A 5 -11.91 15.74 -7.31
C ASP A 5 -11.66 15.45 -8.78
N PRO A 6 -11.28 16.48 -9.57
CA PRO A 6 -11.09 16.30 -11.01
C PRO A 6 -9.89 15.42 -11.36
N HIS A 7 -9.00 15.16 -10.41
CA HIS A 7 -7.83 14.30 -10.61
C HIS A 7 -8.08 12.84 -10.24
N ALA A 8 -9.27 12.51 -9.69
CA ALA A 8 -9.58 11.15 -9.26
C ALA A 8 -9.40 10.10 -10.36
N PRO A 9 -9.84 10.31 -11.61
CA PRO A 9 -9.65 9.31 -12.66
C PRO A 9 -8.18 9.02 -12.99
N LEU A 10 -7.33 10.06 -13.00
CA LEU A 10 -5.89 9.90 -13.24
C LEU A 10 -5.22 9.17 -12.07
N ARG A 11 -5.58 9.56 -10.84
CA ARG A 11 -5.07 8.92 -9.62
C ARG A 11 -5.46 7.45 -9.60
N ASP A 12 -6.71 7.13 -9.85
CA ASP A 12 -7.20 5.76 -9.83
C ASP A 12 -6.52 4.89 -10.89
N ARG A 13 -6.24 5.46 -12.07
CA ARG A 13 -5.51 4.76 -13.12
C ARG A 13 -4.06 4.50 -12.71
N ALA A 14 -3.39 5.46 -12.11
CA ALA A 14 -2.02 5.30 -11.64
C ALA A 14 -1.94 4.24 -10.53
N LEU A 15 -2.90 4.23 -9.61
CA LEU A 15 -2.99 3.23 -8.56
C LEU A 15 -3.21 1.83 -9.13
N ALA A 16 -4.10 1.70 -10.10
CA ALA A 16 -4.34 0.43 -10.76
C ALA A 16 -3.08 -0.11 -11.43
N THR A 17 -2.30 0.77 -12.08
CA THR A 17 -1.03 0.38 -12.71
C THR A 17 -0.04 -0.16 -11.68
N VAL A 18 0.10 0.50 -10.55
CA VAL A 18 1.00 0.06 -9.47
C VAL A 18 0.55 -1.29 -8.91
N LEU A 19 -0.75 -1.45 -8.65
CA LEU A 19 -1.28 -2.63 -7.96
C LEU A 19 -1.48 -3.83 -8.89
N GLU A 20 -1.71 -3.61 -10.17
CA GLU A 20 -2.10 -4.65 -11.13
C GLU A 20 -1.08 -4.87 -12.25
N GLY A 21 -0.14 -3.95 -12.41
CA GLY A 21 0.85 -4.03 -13.48
C GLY A 21 1.85 -5.17 -13.31
N PRO A 22 2.64 -5.44 -14.36
CA PRO A 22 3.67 -6.48 -14.27
C PRO A 22 4.78 -6.10 -13.29
N GLY A 23 5.38 -7.11 -12.65
CA GLY A 23 6.45 -6.92 -11.69
C GLY A 23 6.97 -8.27 -11.19
N GLU A 24 7.90 -8.22 -10.25
CA GLU A 24 8.46 -9.43 -9.61
C GLU A 24 7.47 -10.07 -8.66
N SER A 25 6.60 -9.26 -8.03
CA SER A 25 5.58 -9.75 -7.12
C SER A 25 4.27 -10.02 -7.84
N ASP A 26 3.49 -10.94 -7.28
CA ASP A 26 2.16 -11.25 -7.78
C ASP A 26 1.23 -10.06 -7.54
N PRO A 27 0.44 -9.62 -8.53
CA PRO A 27 -0.54 -8.55 -8.33
C PRO A 27 -1.49 -8.78 -7.15
N ALA A 28 -1.90 -10.03 -6.93
CA ALA A 28 -2.77 -10.36 -5.79
C ALA A 28 -2.10 -10.04 -4.46
N THR A 29 -0.80 -10.29 -4.34
CA THR A 29 -0.04 -9.98 -3.13
C THR A 29 0.07 -8.47 -2.93
N ARG A 30 0.32 -7.71 -4.00
CA ARG A 30 0.38 -6.24 -3.94
C ARG A 30 -0.95 -5.65 -3.51
N GLN A 31 -2.05 -6.17 -4.05
CA GLN A 31 -3.39 -5.72 -3.70
C GLN A 31 -3.73 -6.03 -2.24
N ALA A 32 -3.37 -7.23 -1.76
CA ALA A 32 -3.55 -7.60 -0.37
C ALA A 32 -2.76 -6.68 0.57
N ALA A 33 -1.51 -6.37 0.22
CA ALA A 33 -0.67 -5.45 0.99
C ALA A 33 -1.27 -4.04 1.01
N ALA A 34 -1.74 -3.54 -0.13
CA ALA A 34 -2.38 -2.23 -0.23
C ALA A 34 -3.64 -2.14 0.65
N ALA A 35 -4.40 -3.22 0.76
CA ALA A 35 -5.62 -3.29 1.56
C ALA A 35 -5.39 -3.66 3.02
N ASN A 36 -4.17 -3.99 3.40
CA ASN A 36 -3.85 -4.56 4.72
C ASN A 36 -4.71 -5.80 5.01
N SER A 37 -4.86 -6.64 4.00
CA SER A 37 -5.72 -7.82 4.04
C SER A 37 -5.10 -8.94 4.87
N PRO A 38 -5.92 -9.81 5.50
CA PRO A 38 -5.41 -11.04 6.13
C PRO A 38 -4.71 -11.99 5.16
N ASP A 39 -4.91 -11.82 3.86
CA ASP A 39 -4.29 -12.64 2.82
C ASP A 39 -2.82 -12.30 2.55
N VAL A 40 -2.30 -11.25 3.17
CA VAL A 40 -0.87 -10.91 3.09
C VAL A 40 -0.05 -12.10 3.64
N PRO A 41 1.01 -12.54 2.94
CA PRO A 41 1.88 -13.59 3.46
C PRO A 41 2.37 -13.30 4.88
N ALA A 42 2.42 -14.32 5.71
CA ALA A 42 2.66 -14.18 7.15
C ALA A 42 3.96 -13.43 7.47
N ASP A 43 5.02 -13.68 6.70
CA ASP A 43 6.32 -13.02 6.91
C ASP A 43 6.35 -11.55 6.50
N LEU A 44 5.41 -11.12 5.66
CA LEU A 44 5.27 -9.72 5.23
C LEU A 44 4.31 -8.93 6.11
N LYS A 45 3.50 -9.58 6.93
CA LYS A 45 2.44 -8.91 7.72
C LYS A 45 2.96 -7.81 8.63
N VAL A 46 4.07 -8.03 9.30
CA VAL A 46 4.64 -7.04 10.22
C VAL A 46 5.02 -5.76 9.47
N LEU A 47 5.71 -5.91 8.33
CA LEU A 47 6.09 -4.77 7.50
C LEU A 47 4.87 -4.02 6.98
N VAL A 48 3.92 -4.75 6.39
CA VAL A 48 2.70 -4.18 5.83
C VAL A 48 1.90 -3.42 6.91
N GLU A 49 1.73 -4.02 8.07
CA GLU A 49 1.01 -3.38 9.17
C GLU A 49 1.71 -2.13 9.68
N LYS A 50 3.03 -2.16 9.81
CA LYS A 50 3.80 -0.96 10.20
C LYS A 50 3.61 0.17 9.19
N ILE A 51 3.66 -0.11 7.89
CA ILE A 51 3.48 0.92 6.88
C ILE A 51 2.07 1.52 6.95
N HIS A 52 1.05 0.69 7.17
CA HIS A 52 -0.33 1.18 7.29
C HIS A 52 -0.56 2.03 8.52
N ARG A 53 0.03 1.66 9.66
CA ARG A 53 -0.25 2.29 10.95
C ARG A 53 0.82 3.28 11.38
N HIS A 54 2.08 2.90 11.23
CA HIS A 54 3.22 3.65 11.77
C HIS A 54 4.43 3.47 10.86
N ALA A 55 4.38 4.06 9.66
CA ALA A 55 5.45 3.91 8.66
C ALA A 55 6.83 4.30 9.22
N TYR A 56 6.88 5.27 10.13
CA TYR A 56 8.11 5.72 10.77
C TYR A 56 8.76 4.66 11.67
N ARG A 57 8.07 3.58 11.98
CA ARG A 57 8.60 2.46 12.77
C ARG A 57 9.26 1.37 11.94
N VAL A 58 9.20 1.47 10.62
CA VAL A 58 9.92 0.54 9.74
C VAL A 58 11.42 0.78 9.92
N THR A 59 12.16 -0.28 10.21
CA THR A 59 13.61 -0.21 10.47
C THR A 59 14.38 -0.91 9.37
N ASP A 60 15.69 -0.64 9.30
CA ASP A 60 16.58 -1.35 8.38
C ASP A 60 16.57 -2.85 8.65
N GLU A 61 16.39 -3.25 9.90
CA GLU A 61 16.31 -4.67 10.28
C GLU A 61 15.05 -5.35 9.73
N ASP A 62 13.91 -4.63 9.72
CA ASP A 62 12.68 -5.14 9.13
C ASP A 62 12.89 -5.49 7.66
N ILE A 63 13.59 -4.62 6.93
CA ILE A 63 13.88 -4.81 5.52
C ILE A 63 14.92 -5.92 5.33
N ALA A 64 16.03 -5.87 6.06
CA ALA A 64 17.12 -6.83 5.91
C ALA A 64 16.66 -8.27 6.15
N ARG A 65 15.77 -8.47 7.11
CA ARG A 65 15.21 -9.78 7.42
C ARG A 65 14.46 -10.37 6.23
N LEU A 66 13.77 -9.54 5.49
CA LEU A 66 12.98 -9.97 4.34
C LEU A 66 13.80 -10.07 3.06
N GLN A 67 14.90 -9.33 2.94
CA GLN A 67 15.77 -9.37 1.77
C GLN A 67 16.37 -10.75 1.53
N ALA A 68 16.53 -11.55 2.58
CA ALA A 68 17.04 -12.91 2.45
C ALA A 68 16.06 -13.84 1.71
N THR A 69 14.77 -13.57 1.82
CA THR A 69 13.70 -14.37 1.19
C THR A 69 13.21 -13.77 -0.11
N TYR A 70 13.05 -12.45 -0.14
CA TYR A 70 12.53 -11.71 -1.28
C TYR A 70 13.62 -10.83 -1.86
N GLY A 71 13.68 -10.70 -3.18
CA GLY A 71 14.63 -9.79 -3.81
C GLY A 71 14.24 -8.32 -3.55
N ASP A 72 15.18 -7.42 -3.81
CA ASP A 72 14.98 -5.98 -3.60
C ASP A 72 13.80 -5.45 -4.41
N ASP A 73 13.67 -5.87 -5.67
CA ASP A 73 12.58 -5.40 -6.52
C ASP A 73 11.23 -5.86 -6.00
N TYR A 74 11.13 -7.09 -5.53
CA TYR A 74 9.91 -7.63 -4.92
C TYR A 74 9.51 -6.79 -3.70
N LEU A 75 10.44 -6.56 -2.79
CA LEU A 75 10.18 -5.78 -1.57
C LEU A 75 9.81 -4.35 -1.90
N PHE A 76 10.49 -3.72 -2.86
CA PHE A 76 10.15 -2.38 -3.29
C PHE A 76 8.71 -2.30 -3.77
N GLU A 77 8.28 -3.26 -4.59
CA GLU A 77 6.90 -3.32 -5.08
C GLU A 77 5.88 -3.45 -3.96
N ILE A 78 6.17 -4.29 -2.97
CA ILE A 78 5.29 -4.47 -1.80
C ILE A 78 5.22 -3.21 -0.95
N ILE A 79 6.35 -2.57 -0.70
CA ILE A 79 6.42 -1.34 0.09
C ILE A 79 5.64 -0.22 -0.60
N VAL A 80 5.86 -0.01 -1.89
CA VAL A 80 5.17 1.02 -2.66
C VAL A 80 3.67 0.75 -2.71
N SER A 81 3.27 -0.49 -2.98
CA SER A 81 1.85 -0.87 -3.02
C SER A 81 1.16 -0.63 -1.67
N THR A 82 1.83 -0.99 -0.58
CA THR A 82 1.32 -0.79 0.77
C THR A 82 1.17 0.70 1.09
N ALA A 83 2.18 1.51 0.77
CA ALA A 83 2.16 2.95 1.01
C ALA A 83 1.06 3.64 0.20
N VAL A 84 0.90 3.25 -1.04
CA VAL A 84 -0.17 3.75 -1.92
C VAL A 84 -1.54 3.43 -1.33
N GLY A 85 -1.75 2.19 -0.91
CA GLY A 85 -3.00 1.77 -0.28
C GLY A 85 -3.30 2.52 1.02
N ALA A 86 -2.29 2.69 1.87
CA ALA A 86 -2.43 3.44 3.11
C ALA A 86 -2.78 4.91 2.86
N SER A 87 -2.13 5.54 1.89
CA SER A 87 -2.40 6.93 1.52
C SER A 87 -3.81 7.09 0.98
N ARG A 88 -4.25 6.17 0.13
CA ARG A 88 -5.60 6.17 -0.44
C ARG A 88 -6.66 6.06 0.66
N ALA A 89 -6.45 5.17 1.62
CA ALA A 89 -7.38 4.98 2.73
C ALA A 89 -7.49 6.25 3.59
N ARG A 90 -6.37 6.92 3.85
CA ARG A 90 -6.36 8.17 4.61
C ARG A 90 -7.05 9.29 3.86
N LEU A 91 -6.82 9.41 2.57
CA LEU A 91 -7.49 10.41 1.73
C LEU A 91 -9.00 10.19 1.73
N ALA A 92 -9.44 8.95 1.53
CA ALA A 92 -10.87 8.61 1.55
C ALA A 92 -11.51 8.96 2.90
N ALA A 93 -10.83 8.67 4.01
CA ALA A 93 -11.31 9.00 5.35
C ALA A 93 -11.42 10.51 5.55
N GLY A 94 -10.41 11.27 5.10
CA GLY A 94 -10.41 12.73 5.18
C GLY A 94 -11.54 13.35 4.36
N LEU A 95 -11.77 12.87 3.15
CA LEU A 95 -12.85 13.37 2.30
C LEU A 95 -14.22 13.07 2.90
N ARG A 96 -14.42 11.88 3.48
CA ARG A 96 -15.66 11.55 4.18
C ARG A 96 -15.89 12.45 5.38
N ALA A 97 -14.86 12.73 6.16
CA ALA A 97 -14.97 13.64 7.30
C ALA A 97 -15.41 15.03 6.86
N LEU A 98 -14.88 15.54 5.74
CA LEU A 98 -15.29 16.84 5.20
C LEU A 98 -16.73 16.82 4.71
N GLU A 99 -17.19 15.74 4.09
CA GLU A 99 -18.57 15.62 3.62
C GLU A 99 -19.58 15.56 4.77
N GLU A 100 -19.17 15.01 5.92
CA GLU A 100 -20.00 14.86 7.10
C GLU A 100 -19.99 16.09 8.02
N ALA A 101 -19.09 17.02 7.80
CA ALA A 101 -18.91 18.19 8.67
C ALA A 101 -20.04 19.24 8.57
#